data_3d08fa6388f5caa268f2ce5e57bd3de3
#
_entry.id   3d08fa6388f5caa268f2ce5e57bd3de3
#
_cell.length_a   1.000
_cell.length_b   1.000
_cell.length_c   1.000
_cell.angle_alpha   90.00
_cell.angle_beta   90.00
_cell.angle_gamma   90.00
#
_symmetry.space_group_name_H-M   'P 1'
#
loop_
_entity.id
_entity.type
_entity.pdbx_description
1 polymer ?
#
loop_
_entity_poly.entity_id
_entity_poly.type
_entity_poly.pdbx_seq_one_letter_code
_entity_poly.pdbx_strand_id
1 'polypeptide(L)'
;YESISVFGVVQMKAKLKIIISCLLVVIFVSGIYVSNMFGFFNRGNYGAYSLKNTSAIENSPIKDKTVIFLGSSVTYGYGSMGVSFADFLEKTDGIIAIKEAVSGTTLVDVKDNSYMSRMKTIDKNIKADAFVCQLSTNDATKEMPLGEISESYDINDFDTQTIAGAIEYIIAYAQNSWNCPVVFYTQAKYDSDHYAKMVDLLLEIQQKWDITVIDTSKLTQEENLPKIDNFTVNATYSSEPKLTV
;
A
#
# COMPACT_ATOMS: atom_id res chain seq x y z
N TYR A 1 -26.99 -21.01 63.57
CA TYR A 1 -26.52 -19.71 62.97
C TYR A 1 -25.31 -19.86 62.06
N GLU A 2 -24.38 -20.77 62.35
CA GLU A 2 -23.20 -21.02 61.56
C GLU A 2 -23.47 -21.66 60.15
N SER A 3 -24.52 -22.51 60.04
CA SER A 3 -24.83 -23.18 58.75
C SER A 3 -25.33 -22.24 57.68
N ILE A 4 -25.96 -21.12 58.04
CA ILE A 4 -26.42 -20.09 57.05
C ILE A 4 -25.26 -19.29 56.53
N SER A 5 -24.22 -19.03 57.31
CA SER A 5 -23.04 -18.29 56.89
C SER A 5 -22.18 -19.09 55.88
N VAL A 6 -22.01 -20.39 56.11
CA VAL A 6 -21.24 -21.28 55.22
C VAL A 6 -21.93 -21.42 53.85
N PHE A 7 -23.24 -21.60 53.82
CA PHE A 7 -24.01 -21.70 52.58
C PHE A 7 -23.95 -20.40 51.78
N GLY A 8 -24.02 -19.25 52.44
CA GLY A 8 -23.86 -17.94 51.82
C GLY A 8 -22.47 -17.74 51.18
N VAL A 9 -21.41 -18.17 51.85
CA VAL A 9 -20.03 -18.11 51.34
C VAL A 9 -19.82 -19.03 50.16
N VAL A 10 -20.39 -20.23 50.14
CA VAL A 10 -20.31 -21.17 49.02
C VAL A 10 -21.04 -20.61 47.78
N GLN A 11 -22.25 -20.06 47.96
CA GLN A 11 -22.98 -19.41 46.85
C GLN A 11 -22.25 -18.18 46.32
N MET A 12 -21.65 -17.37 47.16
CA MET A 12 -20.86 -16.20 46.76
C MET A 12 -19.62 -16.61 45.94
N LYS A 13 -18.91 -17.66 46.37
CA LYS A 13 -17.78 -18.22 45.61
C LYS A 13 -18.21 -18.78 44.27
N ALA A 14 -19.38 -19.44 44.19
CA ALA A 14 -19.92 -19.94 42.90
C ALA A 14 -20.28 -18.79 41.96
N LYS A 15 -20.98 -17.75 42.46
CA LYS A 15 -21.30 -16.54 41.66
C LYS A 15 -20.04 -15.84 41.18
N LEU A 16 -19.02 -15.71 42.02
CA LEU A 16 -17.74 -15.10 41.65
C LEU A 16 -17.04 -15.89 40.53
N LYS A 17 -17.03 -17.23 40.59
CA LYS A 17 -16.48 -18.08 39.52
C LYS A 17 -17.23 -17.89 38.22
N ILE A 18 -18.55 -17.79 38.22
CA ILE A 18 -19.35 -17.55 37.04
C ILE A 18 -19.02 -16.18 36.42
N ILE A 19 -18.93 -15.13 37.25
CA ILE A 19 -18.58 -13.77 36.81
C ILE A 19 -17.17 -13.78 36.14
N ILE A 20 -16.20 -14.40 36.81
CA ILE A 20 -14.83 -14.50 36.26
C ILE A 20 -14.84 -15.26 34.96
N SER A 21 -15.57 -16.38 34.84
CA SER A 21 -15.68 -17.16 33.60
C SER A 21 -16.31 -16.34 32.48
N CYS A 22 -17.38 -15.61 32.74
CA CYS A 22 -18.01 -14.72 31.75
C CYS A 22 -17.04 -13.61 31.29
N LEU A 23 -16.28 -13.04 32.22
CA LEU A 23 -15.31 -11.99 31.93
C LEU A 23 -14.17 -12.52 31.05
N LEU A 24 -13.67 -13.72 31.30
CA LEU A 24 -12.66 -14.39 30.49
C LEU A 24 -13.18 -14.68 29.05
N VAL A 25 -14.44 -15.12 28.94
CA VAL A 25 -15.09 -15.33 27.65
C VAL A 25 -15.19 -14.02 26.87
N VAL A 26 -15.61 -12.93 27.50
CA VAL A 26 -15.69 -11.60 26.88
C VAL A 26 -14.31 -11.13 26.41
N ILE A 27 -13.28 -11.27 27.23
CA ILE A 27 -11.89 -10.92 26.87
C ILE A 27 -11.42 -11.76 25.67
N PHE A 28 -11.70 -13.06 25.69
CA PHE A 28 -11.30 -13.96 24.60
C PHE A 28 -12.00 -13.62 23.28
N VAL A 29 -13.32 -13.40 23.31
CA VAL A 29 -14.10 -13.00 22.11
C VAL A 29 -13.64 -11.64 21.59
N SER A 30 -13.41 -10.68 22.50
CA SER A 30 -12.86 -9.37 22.14
C SER A 30 -11.48 -9.49 21.51
N GLY A 31 -10.63 -10.36 22.05
CA GLY A 31 -9.30 -10.65 21.49
C GLY A 31 -9.38 -11.23 20.07
N ILE A 32 -10.29 -12.18 19.83
CA ILE A 32 -10.56 -12.72 18.50
C ILE A 32 -11.05 -11.63 17.55
N TYR A 33 -12.01 -10.81 17.98
CA TYR A 33 -12.55 -9.71 17.17
C TYR A 33 -11.46 -8.70 16.77
N VAL A 34 -10.67 -8.26 17.76
CA VAL A 34 -9.54 -7.35 17.50
C VAL A 34 -8.50 -7.98 16.57
N SER A 35 -8.15 -9.26 16.81
CA SER A 35 -7.23 -10.00 15.93
C SER A 35 -7.74 -10.10 14.50
N ASN A 36 -9.05 -10.32 14.32
CA ASN A 36 -9.67 -10.35 12.98
C ASN A 36 -9.65 -8.96 12.32
N MET A 37 -9.94 -7.91 13.08
CA MET A 37 -9.91 -6.51 12.61
C MET A 37 -8.51 -6.10 12.11
N PHE A 38 -7.44 -6.61 12.75
CA PHE A 38 -6.06 -6.44 12.31
C PHE A 38 -5.59 -7.49 11.29
N GLY A 39 -6.51 -8.25 10.69
CA GLY A 39 -6.21 -9.22 9.65
C GLY A 39 -5.38 -10.42 10.13
N PHE A 40 -5.33 -10.69 11.44
CA PHE A 40 -4.52 -11.77 12.00
C PHE A 40 -4.90 -13.15 11.44
N PHE A 41 -6.19 -13.38 11.15
CA PHE A 41 -6.69 -14.64 10.61
C PHE A 41 -6.69 -14.69 9.07
N ASN A 42 -6.68 -13.53 8.41
CA ASN A 42 -6.64 -13.39 6.96
C ASN A 42 -5.28 -12.87 6.49
N ARG A 43 -4.21 -13.38 7.06
CA ARG A 43 -2.85 -12.94 6.73
C ARG A 43 -2.51 -13.33 5.31
N GLY A 44 -2.11 -12.33 4.51
CA GLY A 44 -1.22 -12.57 3.39
C GLY A 44 0.12 -13.16 3.87
N ASN A 45 0.97 -13.55 2.97
CA ASN A 45 2.28 -14.12 3.27
C ASN A 45 2.21 -15.35 4.21
N TYR A 46 1.22 -16.24 3.99
CA TYR A 46 1.01 -17.45 4.80
C TYR A 46 0.88 -18.70 3.93
N GLY A 47 1.32 -19.84 4.46
CA GLY A 47 1.22 -21.13 3.78
C GLY A 47 1.96 -21.14 2.43
N ALA A 48 1.31 -21.64 1.39
CA ALA A 48 1.87 -21.71 0.04
C ALA A 48 2.20 -20.33 -0.55
N TYR A 49 1.47 -19.29 -0.13
CA TYR A 49 1.65 -17.90 -0.59
C TYR A 49 2.65 -17.09 0.25
N SER A 50 3.42 -17.76 1.08
CA SER A 50 4.44 -17.10 1.90
C SER A 50 5.68 -16.77 1.06
N LEU A 51 6.24 -15.59 1.29
CA LEU A 51 7.50 -15.14 0.67
C LEU A 51 8.62 -16.20 0.79
N LYS A 52 8.70 -16.90 1.92
CA LYS A 52 9.69 -17.96 2.13
C LYS A 52 9.54 -19.16 1.18
N ASN A 53 8.33 -19.41 0.67
CA ASN A 53 8.02 -20.50 -0.24
C ASN A 53 8.05 -20.09 -1.71
N THR A 54 8.39 -18.83 -1.98
CA THR A 54 8.49 -18.27 -3.33
C THR A 54 9.88 -18.52 -3.89
N SER A 55 9.96 -19.00 -5.11
CA SER A 55 11.22 -19.25 -5.83
C SER A 55 11.63 -18.03 -6.65
N ALA A 56 12.93 -17.86 -6.83
CA ALA A 56 13.46 -16.84 -7.75
C ALA A 56 13.17 -17.22 -9.20
N ILE A 57 12.93 -16.18 -10.02
CA ILE A 57 12.79 -16.31 -11.47
C ILE A 57 14.17 -16.26 -12.09
N GLU A 58 14.53 -17.31 -12.82
CA GLU A 58 15.78 -17.34 -13.55
C GLU A 58 15.75 -16.31 -14.68
N ASN A 59 16.82 -15.51 -14.78
CA ASN A 59 16.99 -14.50 -15.82
C ASN A 59 15.88 -13.43 -15.88
N SER A 60 15.39 -12.98 -14.72
CA SER A 60 14.46 -11.84 -14.67
C SER A 60 15.09 -10.62 -15.35
N PRO A 61 14.35 -9.91 -16.24
CA PRO A 61 14.86 -8.72 -16.96
C PRO A 61 15.08 -7.52 -16.02
N ILE A 62 14.55 -7.57 -14.80
CA ILE A 62 14.70 -6.49 -13.81
C ILE A 62 15.66 -6.87 -12.67
N LYS A 63 16.38 -7.98 -12.81
CA LYS A 63 17.38 -8.38 -11.82
C LYS A 63 18.44 -7.28 -11.64
N ASP A 64 18.86 -7.10 -10.40
CA ASP A 64 19.84 -6.09 -9.96
C ASP A 64 19.40 -4.62 -10.20
N LYS A 65 18.13 -4.39 -10.60
CA LYS A 65 17.56 -3.04 -10.71
C LYS A 65 17.20 -2.49 -9.35
N THR A 66 17.52 -1.23 -9.10
CA THR A 66 17.16 -0.52 -7.86
C THR A 66 15.83 0.19 -8.06
N VAL A 67 14.83 -0.17 -7.26
CA VAL A 67 13.48 0.38 -7.35
C VAL A 67 13.08 1.00 -6.01
N ILE A 68 12.68 2.27 -6.05
CA ILE A 68 12.15 3.00 -4.90
C ILE A 68 10.63 2.80 -4.88
N PHE A 69 10.07 2.35 -3.76
CA PHE A 69 8.64 2.19 -3.55
C PHE A 69 8.15 3.17 -2.49
N LEU A 70 7.28 4.09 -2.87
CA LEU A 70 6.64 5.04 -1.97
C LEU A 70 5.15 4.69 -1.82
N GLY A 71 4.65 4.60 -0.58
CA GLY A 71 3.25 4.27 -0.41
C GLY A 71 2.74 4.23 1.02
N SER A 72 1.55 3.66 1.18
CA SER A 72 0.90 3.47 2.47
C SER A 72 0.74 1.99 2.83
N SER A 73 -0.42 1.58 3.31
CA SER A 73 -0.68 0.23 3.84
C SER A 73 -0.46 -0.90 2.82
N VAL A 74 -0.77 -0.68 1.54
CA VAL A 74 -0.59 -1.70 0.51
C VAL A 74 0.89 -1.89 0.19
N THR A 75 1.62 -0.79 -0.05
CA THR A 75 3.08 -0.83 -0.25
C THR A 75 3.82 -1.37 0.98
N TYR A 76 3.32 -1.08 2.18
CA TYR A 76 3.86 -1.62 3.42
C TYR A 76 3.64 -3.13 3.56
N GLY A 77 2.48 -3.66 3.11
CA GLY A 77 2.04 -5.04 3.35
C GLY A 77 1.32 -5.20 4.69
N TYR A 78 0.40 -4.27 5.02
CA TYR A 78 -0.30 -4.22 6.31
C TYR A 78 -1.01 -5.53 6.67
N GLY A 79 -1.71 -6.17 5.72
CA GLY A 79 -2.37 -7.46 5.90
C GLY A 79 -1.44 -8.67 5.84
N SER A 80 -0.13 -8.47 5.65
CA SER A 80 0.85 -9.52 5.32
C SER A 80 2.10 -9.43 6.20
N MET A 81 1.98 -8.88 7.41
CA MET A 81 3.09 -8.74 8.37
C MET A 81 4.27 -7.89 7.84
N GLY A 82 3.96 -6.85 7.07
CA GLY A 82 4.97 -5.99 6.48
C GLY A 82 5.62 -6.54 5.19
N VAL A 83 5.10 -7.62 4.66
CA VAL A 83 5.54 -8.20 3.38
C VAL A 83 4.57 -7.76 2.28
N SER A 84 5.04 -7.04 1.28
CA SER A 84 4.26 -6.54 0.15
C SER A 84 4.77 -7.10 -1.18
N PHE A 85 4.16 -6.69 -2.27
CA PHE A 85 4.64 -7.02 -3.61
C PHE A 85 6.08 -6.57 -3.86
N ALA A 86 6.54 -5.49 -3.23
CA ALA A 86 7.93 -5.04 -3.34
C ALA A 86 8.90 -6.09 -2.82
N ASP A 87 8.58 -6.72 -1.66
CA ASP A 87 9.40 -7.80 -1.09
C ASP A 87 9.35 -9.07 -1.94
N PHE A 88 8.19 -9.33 -2.60
CA PHE A 88 8.09 -10.43 -3.54
C PHE A 88 8.96 -10.17 -4.78
N LEU A 89 8.93 -9.00 -5.38
CA LEU A 89 9.80 -8.64 -6.50
C LEU A 89 11.29 -8.74 -6.14
N GLU A 90 11.67 -8.31 -4.94
CA GLU A 90 13.04 -8.49 -4.46
C GLU A 90 13.42 -9.98 -4.39
N LYS A 91 12.52 -10.81 -3.90
CA LYS A 91 12.75 -12.26 -3.76
C LYS A 91 12.69 -13.00 -5.09
N THR A 92 11.69 -12.69 -5.94
CA THR A 92 11.47 -13.41 -7.21
C THR A 92 12.35 -12.92 -8.32
N ASP A 93 12.49 -11.63 -8.46
CA ASP A 93 13.12 -10.98 -9.60
C ASP A 93 14.54 -10.49 -9.31
N GLY A 94 14.92 -10.47 -8.04
CA GLY A 94 16.26 -10.06 -7.62
C GLY A 94 16.50 -8.56 -7.76
N ILE A 95 15.45 -7.72 -7.63
CA ILE A 95 15.62 -6.27 -7.53
C ILE A 95 16.21 -5.87 -6.19
N ILE A 96 16.70 -4.63 -6.10
CA ILE A 96 17.05 -3.96 -4.85
C ILE A 96 15.87 -3.05 -4.50
N ALA A 97 15.03 -3.45 -3.54
CA ALA A 97 13.84 -2.70 -3.16
C ALA A 97 14.14 -1.69 -2.04
N ILE A 98 13.91 -0.41 -2.30
CA ILE A 98 13.94 0.67 -1.30
C ILE A 98 12.49 1.00 -0.98
N LYS A 99 11.98 0.42 0.11
CA LYS A 99 10.56 0.51 0.46
C LYS A 99 10.33 1.56 1.54
N GLU A 100 9.79 2.72 1.15
CA GLU A 100 9.35 3.80 2.02
C GLU A 100 7.82 3.81 2.10
N ALA A 101 7.27 3.09 3.08
CA ALA A 101 5.84 2.89 3.20
C ALA A 101 5.36 2.88 4.65
N VAL A 102 4.32 3.69 4.94
CA VAL A 102 3.71 3.80 6.27
C VAL A 102 2.19 3.76 6.15
N SER A 103 1.56 2.80 6.84
CA SER A 103 0.11 2.62 6.79
C SER A 103 -0.65 3.86 7.30
N GLY A 104 -1.76 4.21 6.65
CA GLY A 104 -2.63 5.33 7.05
C GLY A 104 -2.17 6.71 6.60
N THR A 105 -1.07 6.81 5.83
CA THR A 105 -0.52 8.08 5.34
C THR A 105 -1.11 8.49 4.00
N THR A 106 -1.04 9.78 3.70
CA THR A 106 -1.65 10.44 2.53
C THR A 106 -0.60 10.95 1.55
N LEU A 107 -1.01 11.12 0.29
CA LEU A 107 -0.28 11.89 -0.72
C LEU A 107 -0.18 13.33 -0.28
N VAL A 108 -1.36 13.93 0.01
CA VAL A 108 -1.52 15.32 0.45
C VAL A 108 -0.71 15.58 1.72
N ASP A 109 -0.01 16.72 1.75
CA ASP A 109 0.97 17.08 2.79
C ASP A 109 0.30 17.69 4.03
N VAL A 110 -0.55 16.91 4.70
CA VAL A 110 -1.27 17.34 5.92
C VAL A 110 -0.57 16.97 7.23
N LYS A 111 0.48 16.16 7.18
CA LYS A 111 1.22 15.68 8.36
C LYS A 111 2.69 15.41 8.01
N ASP A 112 3.55 15.47 9.03
CA ASP A 112 4.99 15.20 8.91
C ASP A 112 5.37 13.81 8.37
N ASN A 113 4.40 12.90 8.27
CA ASN A 113 4.60 11.56 7.71
C ASN A 113 3.86 11.34 6.40
N SER A 114 3.46 12.39 5.69
CA SER A 114 2.89 12.31 4.34
C SER A 114 3.87 11.62 3.37
N TYR A 115 3.38 11.23 2.19
CA TYR A 115 4.26 10.68 1.15
C TYR A 115 5.39 11.65 0.82
N MET A 116 5.08 12.95 0.67
CA MET A 116 6.08 13.97 0.35
C MET A 116 7.12 14.14 1.44
N SER A 117 6.70 14.16 2.72
CA SER A 117 7.63 14.28 3.85
C SER A 117 8.60 13.11 3.90
N ARG A 118 8.11 11.89 3.71
CA ARG A 118 8.91 10.66 3.73
C ARG A 118 9.79 10.53 2.50
N MET A 119 9.30 10.88 1.31
CA MET A 119 10.10 10.88 0.08
C MET A 119 11.37 11.74 0.21
N LYS A 120 11.28 12.87 0.90
CA LYS A 120 12.41 13.77 1.14
C LYS A 120 13.49 13.15 2.03
N THR A 121 13.19 12.08 2.77
CA THR A 121 14.18 11.38 3.62
C THR A 121 14.98 10.33 2.86
N ILE A 122 14.55 9.95 1.65
CA ILE A 122 15.26 8.98 0.82
C ILE A 122 16.54 9.63 0.26
N ASP A 123 17.65 8.91 0.33
CA ASP A 123 18.94 9.42 -0.16
C ASP A 123 18.86 9.73 -1.67
N LYS A 124 19.15 10.98 -2.02
CA LYS A 124 19.15 11.47 -3.41
C LYS A 124 20.30 10.91 -4.27
N ASN A 125 21.34 10.36 -3.62
CA ASN A 125 22.48 9.77 -4.34
C ASN A 125 22.19 8.33 -4.84
N ILE A 126 21.04 7.77 -4.50
CA ILE A 126 20.63 6.46 -5.00
C ILE A 126 20.50 6.54 -6.52
N LYS A 127 21.14 5.60 -7.20
CA LYS A 127 20.92 5.37 -8.64
C LYS A 127 19.72 4.46 -8.82
N ALA A 128 18.53 5.06 -8.80
CA ALA A 128 17.29 4.31 -9.00
C ALA A 128 17.05 4.04 -10.49
N ASP A 129 16.61 2.82 -10.79
CA ASP A 129 16.16 2.44 -12.14
C ASP A 129 14.65 2.72 -12.33
N ALA A 130 13.88 2.82 -11.24
CA ALA A 130 12.48 3.25 -11.26
C ALA A 130 12.03 3.76 -9.90
N PHE A 131 11.02 4.65 -9.91
CA PHE A 131 10.30 5.12 -8.74
C PHE A 131 8.84 4.71 -8.86
N VAL A 132 8.32 3.94 -7.90
CA VAL A 132 6.97 3.38 -7.90
C VAL A 132 6.17 3.99 -6.74
N CYS A 133 5.05 4.63 -7.04
CA CYS A 133 4.22 5.32 -6.07
C CYS A 133 2.80 4.74 -6.04
N GLN A 134 2.28 4.51 -4.84
CA GLN A 134 0.89 4.11 -4.63
C GLN A 134 -0.04 5.32 -4.74
N LEU A 135 -1.11 5.25 -5.55
CA LEU A 135 -2.24 6.18 -5.41
C LEU A 135 -2.96 5.86 -4.09
N SER A 136 -2.94 6.80 -3.16
CA SER A 136 -3.34 6.53 -1.78
C SER A 136 -4.86 6.47 -1.59
N THR A 137 -5.35 5.34 -1.06
CA THR A 137 -6.76 5.21 -0.64
C THR A 137 -7.09 6.02 0.61
N ASN A 138 -6.09 6.43 1.39
CA ASN A 138 -6.31 7.25 2.58
C ASN A 138 -6.74 8.68 2.23
N ASP A 139 -6.27 9.20 1.10
CA ASP A 139 -6.73 10.50 0.58
C ASP A 139 -8.21 10.44 0.19
N ALA A 140 -8.63 9.35 -0.45
CA ALA A 140 -10.05 9.12 -0.76
C ALA A 140 -10.91 8.98 0.49
N THR A 141 -10.46 8.16 1.47
CA THR A 141 -11.19 7.95 2.73
C THR A 141 -11.36 9.24 3.55
N LYS A 142 -10.39 10.16 3.43
CA LYS A 142 -10.42 11.46 4.12
C LYS A 142 -11.00 12.57 3.27
N GLU A 143 -11.48 12.25 2.07
CA GLU A 143 -12.06 13.21 1.12
C GLU A 143 -11.14 14.42 0.88
N MET A 144 -9.82 14.16 0.70
CA MET A 144 -8.87 15.22 0.43
C MET A 144 -9.23 15.95 -0.87
N PRO A 145 -9.02 17.28 -0.95
CA PRO A 145 -9.34 18.04 -2.14
C PRO A 145 -8.65 17.48 -3.39
N LEU A 146 -9.38 17.31 -4.48
CA LEU A 146 -8.79 16.84 -5.74
C LEU A 146 -7.79 17.86 -6.30
N GLY A 147 -8.13 19.13 -6.26
CA GLY A 147 -7.34 20.19 -6.88
C GLY A 147 -7.42 20.18 -8.40
N GLU A 148 -6.62 21.01 -9.02
CA GLU A 148 -6.50 21.14 -10.47
C GLU A 148 -5.08 20.83 -10.90
N ILE A 149 -4.91 20.28 -12.11
CA ILE A 149 -3.61 20.03 -12.71
C ILE A 149 -2.97 21.37 -13.06
N SER A 150 -1.76 21.63 -12.59
CA SER A 150 -1.04 22.86 -12.89
C SER A 150 -0.67 22.96 -14.37
N GLU A 151 -0.63 24.16 -14.91
CA GLU A 151 -0.01 24.41 -16.23
C GLU A 151 1.54 24.43 -16.16
N SER A 152 2.09 24.58 -14.96
CA SER A 152 3.53 24.65 -14.71
C SER A 152 4.15 23.26 -14.56
N TYR A 153 5.46 23.17 -14.78
CA TYR A 153 6.31 22.03 -14.42
C TYR A 153 7.24 22.38 -13.25
N ASP A 154 7.18 23.61 -12.72
CA ASP A 154 7.99 24.00 -11.55
C ASP A 154 7.40 23.42 -10.28
N ILE A 155 8.22 22.69 -9.54
CA ILE A 155 7.85 22.03 -8.28
C ILE A 155 7.30 23.01 -7.23
N ASN A 156 7.65 24.30 -7.33
CA ASN A 156 7.20 25.33 -6.38
C ASN A 156 5.77 25.84 -6.68
N ASP A 157 5.23 25.53 -7.84
CA ASP A 157 3.91 25.98 -8.27
C ASP A 157 2.78 25.00 -7.93
N PHE A 158 3.12 23.84 -7.35
CA PHE A 158 2.13 22.80 -7.05
C PHE A 158 1.49 23.01 -5.68
N ASP A 159 0.16 23.02 -5.64
CA ASP A 159 -0.60 23.05 -4.38
C ASP A 159 -0.59 21.69 -3.69
N THR A 160 0.40 21.49 -2.83
CA THR A 160 0.60 20.21 -2.11
C THR A 160 -0.50 19.89 -1.09
N GLN A 161 -1.49 20.77 -0.91
CA GLN A 161 -2.68 20.52 -0.08
C GLN A 161 -3.80 19.87 -0.88
N THR A 162 -3.60 19.63 -2.17
CA THR A 162 -4.53 18.93 -3.06
C THR A 162 -3.90 17.65 -3.62
N ILE A 163 -4.75 16.74 -4.08
CA ILE A 163 -4.30 15.45 -4.65
C ILE A 163 -3.53 15.69 -5.95
N ALA A 164 -4.02 16.56 -6.84
CA ALA A 164 -3.35 16.91 -8.09
C ALA A 164 -1.93 17.45 -7.81
N GLY A 165 -1.85 18.51 -7.00
CA GLY A 165 -0.58 19.12 -6.70
C GLY A 165 0.38 18.22 -5.96
N ALA A 166 -0.11 17.34 -5.07
CA ALA A 166 0.72 16.34 -4.39
C ALA A 166 1.29 15.29 -5.36
N ILE A 167 0.48 14.81 -6.32
CA ILE A 167 0.95 13.88 -7.35
C ILE A 167 2.02 14.54 -8.23
N GLU A 168 1.75 15.75 -8.74
CA GLU A 168 2.69 16.49 -9.59
C GLU A 168 3.99 16.82 -8.85
N TYR A 169 3.91 17.20 -7.58
CA TYR A 169 5.07 17.41 -6.73
C TYR A 169 5.93 16.14 -6.60
N ILE A 170 5.29 15.00 -6.34
CA ILE A 170 5.98 13.71 -6.21
C ILE A 170 6.68 13.33 -7.51
N ILE A 171 6.01 13.52 -8.65
CA ILE A 171 6.60 13.25 -9.97
C ILE A 171 7.83 14.13 -10.22
N ALA A 172 7.67 15.45 -10.08
CA ALA A 172 8.75 16.40 -10.30
C ALA A 172 9.94 16.14 -9.36
N TYR A 173 9.66 15.88 -8.09
CA TYR A 173 10.71 15.58 -7.12
C TYR A 173 11.47 14.30 -7.46
N ALA A 174 10.76 13.23 -7.83
CA ALA A 174 11.37 11.94 -8.18
C ALA A 174 12.25 12.07 -9.43
N GLN A 175 11.75 12.73 -10.47
CA GLN A 175 12.50 13.00 -11.70
C GLN A 175 13.74 13.86 -11.43
N ASN A 176 13.61 14.93 -10.65
CA ASN A 176 14.72 15.81 -10.32
C ASN A 176 15.78 15.16 -9.41
N SER A 177 15.36 14.26 -8.50
CA SER A 177 16.28 13.67 -7.52
C SER A 177 16.96 12.40 -8.07
N TRP A 178 16.24 11.54 -8.77
CA TRP A 178 16.77 10.23 -9.20
C TRP A 178 16.84 10.05 -10.71
N ASN A 179 16.26 10.95 -11.49
CA ASN A 179 16.26 10.92 -12.95
C ASN A 179 15.90 9.52 -13.51
N CYS A 180 14.82 8.94 -12.99
CA CYS A 180 14.34 7.62 -13.37
C CYS A 180 12.85 7.64 -13.77
N PRO A 181 12.38 6.62 -14.50
CA PRO A 181 10.96 6.47 -14.79
C PRO A 181 10.11 6.48 -13.52
N VAL A 182 8.98 7.20 -13.56
CA VAL A 182 7.98 7.27 -12.48
C VAL A 182 6.78 6.42 -12.84
N VAL A 183 6.40 5.54 -11.94
CA VAL A 183 5.27 4.63 -12.10
C VAL A 183 4.30 4.88 -10.95
N PHE A 184 3.03 5.12 -11.26
CA PHE A 184 1.96 5.07 -10.27
C PHE A 184 1.17 3.78 -10.41
N TYR A 185 0.66 3.24 -9.30
CA TYR A 185 -0.30 2.15 -9.35
C TYR A 185 -1.53 2.47 -8.51
N THR A 186 -2.69 2.00 -8.99
CA THR A 186 -3.97 2.17 -8.33
C THR A 186 -4.30 0.96 -7.44
N GLN A 187 -5.30 1.11 -6.57
CA GLN A 187 -5.82 0.01 -5.75
C GLN A 187 -6.86 -0.78 -6.53
N ALA A 188 -6.71 -2.10 -6.57
CA ALA A 188 -7.72 -2.99 -7.12
C ALA A 188 -9.01 -2.91 -6.31
N LYS A 189 -10.14 -2.77 -6.99
CA LYS A 189 -11.51 -2.83 -6.42
C LYS A 189 -11.67 -2.05 -5.10
N TYR A 190 -11.41 -0.74 -5.15
CA TYR A 190 -11.70 0.15 -4.03
C TYR A 190 -13.02 0.90 -4.31
N ASP A 191 -14.08 0.53 -3.59
CA ASP A 191 -15.42 1.07 -3.78
C ASP A 191 -15.55 2.46 -3.15
N SER A 192 -15.22 3.48 -3.93
CA SER A 192 -15.25 4.90 -3.54
C SER A 192 -15.31 5.78 -4.78
N ASP A 193 -16.37 6.58 -4.87
CA ASP A 193 -16.52 7.58 -5.93
C ASP A 193 -15.39 8.61 -5.93
N HIS A 194 -14.90 8.97 -4.73
CA HIS A 194 -13.77 9.89 -4.62
C HIS A 194 -12.48 9.27 -5.15
N TYR A 195 -12.26 7.98 -4.87
CA TYR A 195 -11.09 7.28 -5.41
C TYR A 195 -11.16 7.13 -6.93
N ALA A 196 -12.34 6.87 -7.48
CA ALA A 196 -12.53 6.83 -8.93
C ALA A 196 -12.13 8.16 -9.59
N LYS A 197 -12.55 9.29 -9.02
CA LYS A 197 -12.12 10.63 -9.48
C LYS A 197 -10.61 10.85 -9.34
N MET A 198 -9.98 10.30 -8.31
CA MET A 198 -8.51 10.36 -8.16
C MET A 198 -7.80 9.54 -9.25
N VAL A 199 -8.37 8.40 -9.65
CA VAL A 199 -7.84 7.58 -10.75
C VAL A 199 -7.95 8.34 -12.07
N ASP A 200 -9.11 8.95 -12.36
CA ASP A 200 -9.30 9.76 -13.56
C ASP A 200 -8.31 10.93 -13.61
N LEU A 201 -8.15 11.65 -12.49
CA LEU A 201 -7.18 12.73 -12.34
C LEU A 201 -5.72 12.25 -12.58
N LEU A 202 -5.35 11.08 -12.06
CA LEU A 202 -4.02 10.50 -12.28
C LEU A 202 -3.79 10.16 -13.76
N LEU A 203 -4.81 9.68 -14.47
CA LEU A 203 -4.74 9.39 -15.91
C LEU A 203 -4.62 10.67 -16.75
N GLU A 204 -5.23 11.78 -16.30
CA GLU A 204 -5.01 13.10 -16.92
C GLU A 204 -3.59 13.62 -16.66
N ILE A 205 -3.08 13.51 -15.43
CA ILE A 205 -1.69 13.88 -15.07
C ILE A 205 -0.69 13.06 -15.89
N GLN A 206 -0.98 11.80 -16.16
CA GLN A 206 -0.15 10.94 -17.02
C GLN A 206 0.07 11.56 -18.40
N GLN A 207 -0.93 12.20 -18.98
CA GLN A 207 -0.80 12.83 -20.29
C GLN A 207 0.20 14.00 -20.28
N LYS A 208 0.26 14.72 -19.15
CA LYS A 208 1.19 15.85 -18.99
C LYS A 208 2.62 15.41 -18.72
N TRP A 209 2.80 14.39 -17.86
CA TRP A 209 4.11 14.09 -17.26
C TRP A 209 4.86 12.91 -17.88
N ASP A 210 4.29 12.23 -18.88
CA ASP A 210 4.86 11.03 -19.52
C ASP A 210 5.28 9.95 -18.48
N ILE A 211 4.42 9.72 -17.49
CA ILE A 211 4.60 8.71 -16.46
C ILE A 211 3.86 7.42 -16.84
N THR A 212 4.22 6.32 -16.21
CA THR A 212 3.49 5.06 -16.35
C THR A 212 2.43 4.94 -15.26
N VAL A 213 1.19 4.58 -15.62
CA VAL A 213 0.14 4.24 -14.66
C VAL A 213 -0.25 2.78 -14.82
N ILE A 214 -0.11 2.00 -13.75
CA ILE A 214 -0.63 0.63 -13.65
C ILE A 214 -2.02 0.70 -13.03
N ASP A 215 -3.05 0.77 -13.89
CA ASP A 215 -4.43 0.84 -13.45
C ASP A 215 -4.97 -0.54 -13.07
N THR A 216 -4.93 -0.84 -11.78
CA THR A 216 -5.51 -2.08 -11.23
C THR A 216 -6.96 -1.90 -10.77
N SER A 217 -7.53 -0.69 -10.86
CA SER A 217 -8.90 -0.41 -10.40
C SER A 217 -9.98 -1.21 -11.12
N LYS A 218 -9.69 -1.59 -12.38
CA LYS A 218 -10.57 -2.39 -13.25
C LYS A 218 -10.36 -3.90 -13.10
N LEU A 219 -9.39 -4.35 -12.29
CA LEU A 219 -9.19 -5.77 -12.05
C LEU A 219 -10.30 -6.30 -11.15
N THR A 220 -11.17 -7.15 -11.68
CA THR A 220 -12.16 -7.89 -10.90
C THR A 220 -11.51 -9.15 -10.33
N GLN A 221 -11.88 -9.54 -9.11
CA GLN A 221 -11.26 -10.68 -8.42
C GLN A 221 -11.49 -12.04 -9.12
N GLU A 222 -12.42 -12.12 -10.06
CA GLU A 222 -12.84 -13.40 -10.66
C GLU A 222 -12.30 -13.66 -12.07
N GLU A 223 -11.90 -12.63 -12.83
CA GLU A 223 -11.61 -12.81 -14.26
C GLU A 223 -10.15 -12.73 -14.66
N ASN A 224 -9.25 -12.21 -13.80
CA ASN A 224 -7.88 -11.89 -14.21
C ASN A 224 -6.77 -12.32 -13.25
N LEU A 225 -7.05 -13.19 -12.27
CA LEU A 225 -5.96 -13.90 -11.62
C LEU A 225 -5.52 -15.02 -12.58
N PRO A 226 -4.32 -14.97 -13.17
CA PRO A 226 -3.81 -16.11 -13.92
C PRO A 226 -3.83 -17.31 -12.98
N LYS A 227 -4.47 -18.40 -13.43
CA LYS A 227 -4.34 -19.67 -12.73
C LYS A 227 -2.85 -19.95 -12.64
N ILE A 228 -2.38 -20.26 -11.43
CA ILE A 228 -0.98 -20.33 -11.04
C ILE A 228 -0.13 -21.29 -11.90
N ASP A 229 -0.75 -22.07 -12.77
CA ASP A 229 -0.08 -23.07 -13.60
C ASP A 229 0.65 -22.53 -14.83
N ASN A 230 0.41 -21.26 -15.24
CA ASN A 230 1.09 -20.66 -16.40
C ASN A 230 1.20 -19.13 -16.24
N PHE A 231 2.17 -18.67 -15.48
CA PHE A 231 2.51 -17.26 -15.41
C PHE A 231 3.29 -16.84 -16.65
N THR A 232 2.59 -16.53 -17.73
CA THR A 232 3.17 -15.82 -18.86
C THR A 232 2.71 -14.38 -18.78
N VAL A 233 3.56 -13.51 -18.22
CA VAL A 233 3.37 -12.05 -18.30
C VAL A 233 3.65 -11.63 -19.74
N ASN A 234 2.61 -11.52 -20.56
CA ASN A 234 2.68 -10.80 -21.82
C ASN A 234 2.60 -9.30 -21.53
N ALA A 235 3.68 -8.74 -20.98
CA ALA A 235 3.92 -7.31 -21.04
C ALA A 235 4.32 -6.96 -22.47
N THR A 236 3.35 -6.53 -23.29
CA THR A 236 3.66 -5.86 -24.54
C THR A 236 4.24 -4.48 -24.19
N TYR A 237 5.54 -4.45 -24.03
CA TYR A 237 6.31 -3.23 -23.97
C TYR A 237 6.38 -2.69 -25.41
N SER A 238 5.65 -1.63 -25.73
CA SER A 238 5.91 -0.88 -26.96
C SER A 238 7.15 -0.02 -26.71
N SER A 239 8.31 -0.58 -26.98
CA SER A 239 9.57 0.13 -26.99
C SER A 239 9.74 0.85 -28.31
N GLU A 240 9.42 2.14 -28.37
CA GLU A 240 10.14 3.07 -29.23
C GLU A 240 10.17 4.46 -28.59
N PRO A 241 11.35 4.97 -28.19
CA PRO A 241 11.49 6.37 -27.84
C PRO A 241 11.41 7.20 -29.10
N LYS A 242 10.37 7.99 -29.28
CA LYS A 242 10.37 9.06 -30.27
C LYS A 242 11.30 10.18 -29.80
N LEU A 243 12.57 10.11 -30.16
CA LEU A 243 13.43 11.27 -30.25
C LEU A 243 12.94 12.11 -31.43
N THR A 244 12.36 13.27 -31.15
CA THR A 244 12.26 14.36 -32.12
C THR A 244 13.25 15.44 -31.73
N VAL A 245 14.17 15.69 -32.67
CA VAL A 245 15.15 16.78 -32.71
C VAL A 245 14.45 18.15 -32.82
#